data_876a8d27ff52bca7052b63c1bf1e3695
#
_entry.id   876a8d27ff52bca7052b63c1bf1e3695
#
_cell.length_a   1.000
_cell.length_b   1.000
_cell.length_c   1.000
_cell.angle_alpha   90.00
_cell.angle_beta   90.00
_cell.angle_gamma   90.00
#
_symmetry.space_group_name_H-M   'P 1'
#
loop_
_entity.id
_entity.type
_entity.pdbx_description
1 polymer ?
#
loop_
_entity_poly.entity_id
_entity_poly.type
_entity_poly.pdbx_seq_one_letter_code
_entity_poly.pdbx_strand_id
1 'polypeptide(L)'
;MSKILLSASYIVQYFGERKILEFEKLNVYEGDHIGIVGVNGAGKTTLLNILSGELSPDEGSVTREVPVSYFKQFRECVEQVDPQKCHKLGLAGKLSREHLSGGEMTRLGLAAMNEDSLLTFADEPTANLDADGVEFCCQILEQCPTLLLISHDRTVMNRLCTRIIEVRDGHLHFFTGNFSAYDEQRKQAFKRQEFEYRQYCSEKSRLEKAARQRSQASKNVRKAPSRMGNSEARLHKRAAGEKREKLDSARNAILSRLEQLEVKEKPQQAAQVRIDFSLTDPPANREIVTGSQITFSYGEGLIFENASFSLPKGSKTALVGPNGAGKTTLMELICSGAPGIRVVPKAKIGYFKQSLDTLDSNKTVLENVMATSVQSEHTMRGILARLLIRREDVLKKAAVLSGGERVKLAFAKLFGSPANLLLLDEPTNFLDMPAIEALQKMVVDYEGTILFVCHDRTFTDGCATRILRIEDRKLIPFEGNLTAWEKKQLEARSEEKMDKLLLELRLAEVIARLAAPNCQNKEDLEKEFERLAAQKNTR
;
A
#
# COMPACT_ATOMS: atom_id res chain seq x y z
N MET A 1 35.03 2.91 -12.80
CA MET A 1 33.82 2.28 -13.41
C MET A 1 33.34 1.22 -12.45
N SER A 2 32.07 1.24 -12.05
CA SER A 2 31.51 0.22 -11.14
C SER A 2 31.57 -1.15 -11.81
N LYS A 3 31.98 -2.18 -11.09
CA LYS A 3 32.09 -3.55 -11.58
C LYS A 3 30.69 -4.13 -11.84
N ILE A 4 30.49 -4.80 -12.97
CA ILE A 4 29.24 -5.54 -13.22
C ILE A 4 29.30 -6.84 -12.43
N LEU A 5 28.31 -7.09 -11.57
CA LEU A 5 28.17 -8.32 -10.79
C LEU A 5 27.24 -9.33 -11.48
N LEU A 6 26.23 -8.82 -12.20
CA LEU A 6 25.27 -9.63 -12.92
C LEU A 6 24.86 -8.93 -14.23
N SER A 7 24.76 -9.69 -15.32
CA SER A 7 24.25 -9.23 -16.61
C SER A 7 23.26 -10.24 -17.17
N ALA A 8 22.06 -9.78 -17.52
CA ALA A 8 21.03 -10.56 -18.21
C ALA A 8 20.76 -9.92 -19.58
N SER A 9 20.68 -10.74 -20.64
CA SER A 9 20.51 -10.27 -22.00
C SER A 9 19.47 -11.09 -22.77
N TYR A 10 18.56 -10.38 -23.46
CA TYR A 10 17.52 -10.92 -24.34
C TYR A 10 16.64 -11.98 -23.66
N ILE A 11 16.24 -11.71 -22.42
CA ILE A 11 15.44 -12.63 -21.62
C ILE A 11 14.00 -12.64 -22.10
N VAL A 12 13.48 -13.83 -22.39
CA VAL A 12 12.06 -14.12 -22.61
C VAL A 12 11.65 -15.29 -21.72
N GLN A 13 10.52 -15.15 -21.04
CA GLN A 13 9.96 -16.18 -20.16
C GLN A 13 8.47 -16.35 -20.39
N TYR A 14 8.04 -17.60 -20.53
CA TYR A 14 6.64 -17.99 -20.64
C TYR A 14 6.20 -18.85 -19.45
N PHE A 15 4.92 -18.78 -19.11
CA PHE A 15 4.23 -19.79 -18.31
C PHE A 15 3.01 -20.28 -19.12
N GLY A 16 3.07 -21.49 -19.65
CA GLY A 16 2.16 -22.00 -20.65
C GLY A 16 2.20 -21.13 -21.91
N GLU A 17 1.07 -20.60 -22.34
CA GLU A 17 0.98 -19.71 -23.53
C GLU A 17 1.21 -18.23 -23.19
N ARG A 18 1.31 -17.87 -21.91
CA ARG A 18 1.41 -16.48 -21.47
C ARG A 18 2.88 -16.05 -21.35
N LYS A 19 3.27 -15.04 -22.11
CA LYS A 19 4.54 -14.34 -21.92
C LYS A 19 4.48 -13.53 -20.63
N ILE A 20 5.46 -13.78 -19.74
CA ILE A 20 5.53 -13.14 -18.41
C ILE A 20 6.58 -12.04 -18.40
N LEU A 21 7.76 -12.30 -19.02
CA LEU A 21 8.86 -11.33 -19.07
C LEU A 21 9.45 -11.31 -20.47
N GLU A 22 9.82 -10.11 -20.91
CA GLU A 22 10.57 -9.84 -22.14
C GLU A 22 11.39 -8.57 -21.97
N PHE A 23 12.71 -8.67 -22.00
CA PHE A 23 13.58 -7.49 -21.95
C PHE A 23 14.92 -7.75 -22.62
N GLU A 24 15.53 -6.69 -23.16
CA GLU A 24 16.77 -6.78 -23.92
C GLU A 24 18.00 -6.88 -23.00
N LYS A 25 18.07 -6.06 -21.96
CA LYS A 25 19.24 -5.98 -21.09
C LYS A 25 18.94 -5.48 -19.68
N LEU A 26 19.56 -6.15 -18.70
CA LEU A 26 19.61 -5.73 -17.32
C LEU A 26 21.02 -5.95 -16.78
N ASN A 27 21.67 -4.87 -16.31
CA ASN A 27 22.97 -4.94 -15.63
C ASN A 27 22.80 -4.48 -14.18
N VAL A 28 23.40 -5.25 -13.26
CA VAL A 28 23.52 -4.93 -11.84
C VAL A 28 25.00 -4.64 -11.55
N TYR A 29 25.26 -3.46 -11.02
CA TYR A 29 26.61 -3.01 -10.68
C TYR A 29 26.84 -3.11 -9.18
N GLU A 30 28.11 -3.24 -8.81
CA GLU A 30 28.52 -3.17 -7.41
C GLU A 30 28.11 -1.84 -6.77
N GLY A 31 27.44 -1.90 -5.61
CA GLY A 31 26.85 -0.75 -4.92
C GLY A 31 25.43 -0.40 -5.36
N ASP A 32 24.85 -1.12 -6.31
CA ASP A 32 23.45 -0.91 -6.71
C ASP A 32 22.49 -1.42 -5.61
N HIS A 33 21.58 -0.55 -5.15
CA HIS A 33 20.42 -0.91 -4.35
C HIS A 33 19.15 -0.72 -5.17
N ILE A 34 18.62 -1.80 -5.74
CA ILE A 34 17.55 -1.78 -6.73
C ILE A 34 16.26 -2.30 -6.12
N GLY A 35 15.22 -1.46 -6.11
CA GLY A 35 13.87 -1.87 -5.79
C GLY A 35 13.10 -2.35 -7.01
N ILE A 36 12.47 -3.51 -6.93
CA ILE A 36 11.64 -4.07 -8.00
C ILE A 36 10.18 -3.91 -7.63
N VAL A 37 9.43 -3.17 -8.44
CA VAL A 37 8.01 -2.88 -8.24
C VAL A 37 7.17 -3.37 -9.42
N GLY A 38 5.87 -3.53 -9.20
CA GLY A 38 4.92 -3.95 -10.23
C GLY A 38 3.68 -4.59 -9.61
N VAL A 39 2.63 -4.74 -10.39
CA VAL A 39 1.39 -5.39 -9.94
C VAL A 39 1.64 -6.87 -9.60
N ASN A 40 0.76 -7.46 -8.79
CA ASN A 40 0.85 -8.90 -8.48
C ASN A 40 0.69 -9.71 -9.77
N GLY A 41 1.55 -10.74 -9.93
CA GLY A 41 1.59 -11.54 -11.16
C GLY A 41 2.27 -10.86 -12.35
N ALA A 42 2.94 -9.71 -12.18
CA ALA A 42 3.73 -9.06 -13.24
C ALA A 42 5.05 -9.77 -13.55
N GLY A 43 5.48 -10.74 -12.73
CA GLY A 43 6.72 -11.48 -12.93
C GLY A 43 7.90 -11.04 -12.06
N LYS A 44 7.68 -10.29 -10.97
CA LYS A 44 8.75 -9.80 -10.06
C LYS A 44 9.58 -10.95 -9.47
N THR A 45 8.93 -11.91 -8.80
CA THR A 45 9.59 -13.11 -8.25
C THR A 45 10.21 -13.98 -9.36
N THR A 46 9.54 -14.09 -10.53
CA THR A 46 10.09 -14.78 -11.69
C THR A 46 11.39 -14.14 -12.16
N LEU A 47 11.44 -12.79 -12.21
CA LEU A 47 12.66 -12.05 -12.52
C LEU A 47 13.79 -12.39 -11.54
N LEU A 48 13.54 -12.34 -10.22
CA LEU A 48 14.56 -12.70 -9.22
C LEU A 48 15.00 -14.17 -9.37
N ASN A 49 14.08 -15.11 -9.63
CA ASN A 49 14.41 -16.52 -9.83
C ASN A 49 15.28 -16.75 -11.08
N ILE A 50 15.04 -16.00 -12.16
CA ILE A 50 15.89 -16.04 -13.36
C ILE A 50 17.27 -15.44 -13.05
N LEU A 51 17.32 -14.28 -12.40
CA LEU A 51 18.56 -13.61 -12.04
C LEU A 51 19.37 -14.39 -11.02
N SER A 52 18.76 -15.12 -10.08
CA SER A 52 19.44 -15.99 -9.12
C SER A 52 19.95 -17.30 -9.73
N GLY A 53 19.36 -17.77 -10.83
CA GLY A 53 19.67 -19.03 -11.49
C GLY A 53 18.81 -20.20 -11.04
N GLU A 54 17.77 -19.95 -10.26
CA GLU A 54 16.82 -20.98 -9.86
C GLU A 54 15.85 -21.36 -10.96
N LEU A 55 15.61 -20.41 -11.89
CA LEU A 55 14.82 -20.62 -13.09
C LEU A 55 15.69 -20.27 -14.30
N SER A 56 15.81 -21.21 -15.24
CA SER A 56 16.42 -20.94 -16.54
C SER A 56 15.40 -20.21 -17.43
N PRO A 57 15.76 -19.09 -18.07
CA PRO A 57 14.87 -18.43 -19.00
C PRO A 57 14.63 -19.28 -20.24
N ASP A 58 13.47 -19.12 -20.90
CA ASP A 58 13.17 -19.81 -22.16
C ASP A 58 14.07 -19.32 -23.30
N GLU A 59 14.39 -18.00 -23.31
CA GLU A 59 15.34 -17.41 -24.26
C GLU A 59 16.26 -16.42 -23.51
N GLY A 60 17.47 -16.24 -24.05
CA GLY A 60 18.46 -15.32 -23.51
C GLY A 60 19.47 -15.98 -22.57
N SER A 61 20.24 -15.16 -21.88
CA SER A 61 21.30 -15.63 -20.97
C SER A 61 21.51 -14.71 -19.79
N VAL A 62 21.92 -15.31 -18.66
CA VAL A 62 22.30 -14.59 -17.43
C VAL A 62 23.71 -14.98 -17.04
N THR A 63 24.61 -13.98 -16.96
CA THR A 63 25.97 -14.15 -16.48
C THR A 63 26.08 -13.59 -15.07
N ARG A 64 26.63 -14.36 -14.15
CA ARG A 64 26.84 -14.00 -12.73
C ARG A 64 28.32 -14.07 -12.45
N GLU A 65 28.91 -12.95 -12.03
CA GLU A 65 30.31 -12.86 -11.66
C GLU A 65 30.56 -13.24 -10.18
N VAL A 66 29.47 -13.28 -9.38
CA VAL A 66 29.51 -13.56 -7.95
C VAL A 66 28.33 -14.45 -7.55
N PRO A 67 28.47 -15.23 -6.46
CA PRO A 67 27.33 -15.97 -5.91
C PRO A 67 26.26 -15.01 -5.37
N VAL A 68 24.99 -15.44 -5.46
CA VAL A 68 23.82 -14.67 -5.01
C VAL A 68 23.33 -15.26 -3.68
N SER A 69 23.16 -14.41 -2.67
CA SER A 69 22.38 -14.73 -1.48
C SER A 69 20.92 -14.38 -1.72
N TYR A 70 20.02 -15.34 -1.64
CA TYR A 70 18.60 -15.11 -1.94
C TYR A 70 17.71 -15.39 -0.73
N PHE A 71 17.09 -14.33 -0.20
CA PHE A 71 16.03 -14.41 0.78
C PHE A 71 14.67 -14.52 0.08
N LYS A 72 13.99 -15.65 0.27
CA LYS A 72 12.65 -15.93 -0.29
C LYS A 72 11.55 -15.79 0.76
N GLN A 73 10.40 -15.35 0.33
CA GLN A 73 9.19 -15.21 1.16
C GLN A 73 8.74 -16.54 1.82
N PHE A 74 8.93 -17.66 1.13
CA PHE A 74 8.60 -19.00 1.62
C PHE A 74 9.85 -19.89 1.56
N ARG A 75 10.57 -20.01 2.67
CA ARG A 75 11.66 -20.99 2.80
C ARG A 75 11.16 -22.24 3.52
N GLU A 76 11.26 -23.38 2.85
CA GLU A 76 10.91 -24.67 3.46
C GLU A 76 11.91 -25.14 4.50
N CYS A 77 13.19 -24.73 4.47
CA CYS A 77 14.21 -25.19 5.41
C CYS A 77 15.36 -24.18 5.61
N VAL A 78 15.59 -23.78 6.84
CA VAL A 78 16.85 -23.18 7.30
C VAL A 78 17.54 -24.20 8.20
N GLU A 79 18.55 -24.90 7.67
CA GLU A 79 19.19 -26.01 8.42
C GLU A 79 20.24 -25.57 9.45
N GLN A 80 20.85 -24.39 9.27
CA GLN A 80 21.86 -23.87 10.18
C GLN A 80 21.69 -22.35 10.35
N VAL A 81 21.42 -21.92 11.56
CA VAL A 81 21.39 -20.50 11.96
C VAL A 81 22.36 -20.32 13.12
N ASP A 82 23.12 -19.24 13.09
CA ASP A 82 24.02 -18.86 14.17
C ASP A 82 23.23 -18.64 15.48
N PRO A 83 23.54 -19.39 16.56
CA PRO A 83 22.88 -19.27 17.85
C PRO A 83 22.95 -17.86 18.45
N GLN A 84 24.02 -17.10 18.18
CA GLN A 84 24.18 -15.73 18.66
C GLN A 84 23.21 -14.77 17.95
N LYS A 85 22.95 -14.96 16.64
CA LYS A 85 21.98 -14.21 15.87
C LYS A 85 20.56 -14.52 16.33
N CYS A 86 20.26 -15.80 16.60
CA CYS A 86 18.96 -16.20 17.15
C CYS A 86 18.67 -15.55 18.51
N HIS A 87 19.67 -15.40 19.38
CA HIS A 87 19.52 -14.74 20.67
C HIS A 87 19.19 -13.24 20.52
N LYS A 88 19.88 -12.54 19.62
CA LYS A 88 19.62 -11.11 19.33
C LYS A 88 18.22 -10.88 18.73
N LEU A 89 17.67 -11.89 18.07
CA LEU A 89 16.34 -11.86 17.45
C LEU A 89 15.18 -12.26 18.37
N GLY A 90 15.48 -12.54 19.64
CA GLY A 90 14.47 -13.03 20.59
C GLY A 90 13.95 -14.44 20.29
N LEU A 91 14.68 -15.22 19.49
CA LEU A 91 14.35 -16.61 19.10
C LEU A 91 15.03 -17.66 19.99
N ALA A 92 15.70 -17.24 21.08
CA ALA A 92 16.40 -18.14 21.99
C ALA A 92 15.41 -19.17 22.58
N GLY A 93 15.70 -20.47 22.35
CA GLY A 93 14.89 -21.57 22.86
C GLY A 93 13.68 -22.00 22.01
N LYS A 94 13.35 -21.29 20.91
CA LYS A 94 12.22 -21.62 20.01
C LYS A 94 12.66 -22.30 18.70
N LEU A 95 13.74 -23.05 18.72
CA LEU A 95 14.28 -23.73 17.52
C LEU A 95 13.44 -24.93 17.02
N SER A 96 12.39 -25.33 17.72
CA SER A 96 11.47 -26.37 17.25
C SER A 96 10.39 -25.76 16.33
N ARG A 97 10.42 -26.15 15.07
CA ARG A 97 9.70 -25.56 13.91
C ARG A 97 8.18 -25.60 13.95
N GLU A 98 7.57 -26.45 14.75
CA GLU A 98 6.12 -26.70 14.67
C GLU A 98 5.24 -25.58 15.22
N HIS A 99 5.84 -24.50 15.79
CA HIS A 99 5.10 -23.44 16.48
C HIS A 99 5.60 -22.01 16.22
N LEU A 100 6.38 -21.76 15.14
CA LEU A 100 6.84 -20.41 14.81
C LEU A 100 5.75 -19.59 14.12
N SER A 101 5.52 -18.37 14.59
CA SER A 101 4.69 -17.38 13.88
C SER A 101 5.36 -16.94 12.57
N GLY A 102 4.55 -16.41 11.61
CA GLY A 102 5.09 -15.91 10.34
C GLY A 102 6.20 -14.88 10.52
N GLY A 103 6.10 -13.99 11.51
CA GLY A 103 7.14 -13.02 11.83
C GLY A 103 8.41 -13.65 12.39
N GLU A 104 8.31 -14.69 13.22
CA GLU A 104 9.47 -15.45 13.74
C GLU A 104 10.16 -16.22 12.62
N MET A 105 9.40 -16.79 11.67
CA MET A 105 9.95 -17.44 10.46
C MET A 105 10.73 -16.44 9.60
N THR A 106 10.22 -15.25 9.39
CA THR A 106 10.90 -14.18 8.64
C THR A 106 12.20 -13.75 9.33
N ARG A 107 12.16 -13.54 10.65
CA ARG A 107 13.37 -13.22 11.45
C ARG A 107 14.43 -14.32 11.37
N LEU A 108 14.01 -15.58 11.42
CA LEU A 108 14.91 -16.73 11.27
C LEU A 108 15.57 -16.75 9.89
N GLY A 109 14.80 -16.49 8.83
CA GLY A 109 15.30 -16.40 7.47
C GLY A 109 16.32 -15.27 7.28
N LEU A 110 16.09 -14.11 7.91
CA LEU A 110 17.04 -12.98 7.91
C LEU A 110 18.34 -13.33 8.64
N ALA A 111 18.25 -14.04 9.78
CA ALA A 111 19.44 -14.51 10.51
C ALA A 111 20.29 -15.51 9.71
N ALA A 112 19.68 -16.23 8.79
CA ALA A 112 20.35 -17.20 7.93
C ALA A 112 20.94 -16.61 6.64
N MET A 113 20.78 -15.30 6.40
CA MET A 113 21.40 -14.65 5.24
C MET A 113 22.92 -14.64 5.39
N ASN A 114 23.60 -14.88 4.27
CA ASN A 114 25.05 -14.81 4.23
C ASN A 114 25.50 -13.34 4.15
N GLU A 115 26.09 -12.82 5.21
CA GLU A 115 26.58 -11.43 5.32
C GLU A 115 27.76 -11.14 4.40
N ASP A 116 28.53 -12.18 4.01
CA ASP A 116 29.69 -12.02 3.13
C ASP A 116 29.32 -11.97 1.64
N SER A 117 28.05 -12.06 1.30
CA SER A 117 27.61 -12.05 -0.10
C SER A 117 27.68 -10.66 -0.70
N LEU A 118 28.38 -10.51 -1.83
CA LEU A 118 28.45 -9.26 -2.59
C LEU A 118 27.14 -8.89 -3.29
N LEU A 119 26.26 -9.87 -3.53
CA LEU A 119 24.97 -9.67 -4.21
C LEU A 119 23.86 -10.38 -3.46
N THR A 120 22.91 -9.62 -2.96
CA THR A 120 21.78 -10.10 -2.16
C THR A 120 20.47 -9.83 -2.87
N PHE A 121 19.61 -10.83 -2.93
CA PHE A 121 18.22 -10.72 -3.37
C PHE A 121 17.29 -10.92 -2.19
N ALA A 122 16.25 -10.09 -2.09
CA ALA A 122 15.25 -10.20 -1.02
C ALA A 122 13.84 -10.04 -1.61
N ASP A 123 13.03 -11.09 -1.46
CA ASP A 123 11.62 -11.11 -1.90
C ASP A 123 10.71 -10.99 -0.68
N GLU A 124 10.06 -9.81 -0.51
CA GLU A 124 9.16 -9.45 0.58
C GLU A 124 9.73 -9.72 2.00
N PRO A 125 10.94 -9.22 2.33
CA PRO A 125 11.61 -9.55 3.60
C PRO A 125 10.94 -8.93 4.83
N THR A 126 10.03 -7.99 4.64
CA THR A 126 9.30 -7.32 5.72
C THR A 126 7.90 -7.89 5.96
N ALA A 127 7.49 -8.91 5.20
CA ALA A 127 6.18 -9.53 5.36
C ALA A 127 6.00 -10.11 6.77
N ASN A 128 4.87 -9.81 7.42
CA ASN A 128 4.49 -10.25 8.77
C ASN A 128 5.41 -9.77 9.91
N LEU A 129 6.31 -8.81 9.67
CA LEU A 129 7.14 -8.22 10.73
C LEU A 129 6.40 -7.06 11.40
N ASP A 130 6.58 -6.94 12.72
CA ASP A 130 6.22 -5.74 13.48
C ASP A 130 7.25 -4.61 13.25
N ALA A 131 6.98 -3.43 13.78
CA ALA A 131 7.82 -2.24 13.56
C ALA A 131 9.30 -2.48 13.94
N ASP A 132 9.56 -3.18 15.05
CA ASP A 132 10.91 -3.51 15.49
C ASP A 132 11.57 -4.52 14.54
N GLY A 133 10.81 -5.49 14.05
CA GLY A 133 11.26 -6.46 13.06
C GLY A 133 11.60 -5.82 11.71
N VAL A 134 10.79 -4.85 11.25
CA VAL A 134 11.06 -4.08 10.03
C VAL A 134 12.33 -3.24 10.18
N GLU A 135 12.52 -2.56 11.33
CA GLU A 135 13.72 -1.78 11.60
C GLU A 135 14.98 -2.67 11.59
N PHE A 136 14.89 -3.83 12.24
CA PHE A 136 15.98 -4.80 12.23
C PHE A 136 16.29 -5.33 10.83
N CYS A 137 15.26 -5.65 10.04
CA CYS A 137 15.39 -6.06 8.64
C CYS A 137 16.12 -4.98 7.82
N CYS A 138 15.73 -3.72 7.97
CA CYS A 138 16.39 -2.60 7.29
C CYS A 138 17.86 -2.51 7.66
N GLN A 139 18.22 -2.64 8.95
CA GLN A 139 19.61 -2.59 9.41
C GLN A 139 20.49 -3.70 8.80
N ILE A 140 19.95 -4.91 8.62
CA ILE A 140 20.66 -6.00 7.94
C ILE A 140 20.83 -5.68 6.44
N LEU A 141 19.77 -5.28 5.77
CA LEU A 141 19.77 -5.04 4.33
C LEU A 141 20.60 -3.80 3.94
N GLU A 142 20.73 -2.81 4.82
CA GLU A 142 21.63 -1.65 4.64
C GLU A 142 23.11 -2.06 4.58
N GLN A 143 23.48 -3.13 5.25
CA GLN A 143 24.86 -3.64 5.27
C GLN A 143 25.20 -4.45 4.02
N CYS A 144 24.22 -4.84 3.21
CA CYS A 144 24.46 -5.57 1.97
C CYS A 144 25.14 -4.66 0.94
N PRO A 145 26.29 -5.07 0.36
CA PRO A 145 26.99 -4.24 -0.63
C PRO A 145 26.16 -3.95 -1.87
N THR A 146 25.40 -4.93 -2.36
CA THR A 146 24.53 -4.80 -3.54
C THR A 146 23.23 -5.54 -3.27
N LEU A 147 22.09 -4.89 -3.47
CA LEU A 147 20.76 -5.38 -3.09
C LEU A 147 19.76 -5.26 -4.24
N LEU A 148 19.05 -6.37 -4.52
CA LEU A 148 17.80 -6.36 -5.29
C LEU A 148 16.65 -6.72 -4.36
N LEU A 149 15.70 -5.80 -4.20
CA LEU A 149 14.62 -5.87 -3.22
C LEU A 149 13.26 -5.83 -3.89
N ILE A 150 12.42 -6.82 -3.64
CA ILE A 150 10.98 -6.73 -3.85
C ILE A 150 10.34 -6.41 -2.50
N SER A 151 9.60 -5.32 -2.42
CA SER A 151 8.80 -4.99 -1.24
C SER A 151 7.59 -4.14 -1.60
N HIS A 152 6.52 -4.30 -0.85
CA HIS A 152 5.34 -3.43 -0.88
C HIS A 152 5.40 -2.32 0.17
N ASP A 153 6.40 -2.33 1.06
CA ASP A 153 6.63 -1.29 2.06
C ASP A 153 7.40 -0.10 1.45
N ARG A 154 6.69 1.03 1.31
CA ARG A 154 7.26 2.27 0.75
C ARG A 154 8.36 2.86 1.60
N THR A 155 8.28 2.72 2.92
CA THR A 155 9.28 3.24 3.87
C THR A 155 10.60 2.51 3.69
N VAL A 156 10.54 1.19 3.60
CA VAL A 156 11.69 0.31 3.35
C VAL A 156 12.32 0.60 1.99
N MET A 157 11.49 0.69 0.94
CA MET A 157 11.96 1.04 -0.41
C MET A 157 12.61 2.42 -0.51
N ASN A 158 12.08 3.42 0.22
CA ASN A 158 12.66 4.76 0.28
C ASN A 158 14.00 4.79 1.01
N ARG A 159 14.15 3.97 2.05
CA ARG A 159 15.34 3.91 2.88
C ARG A 159 16.48 3.15 2.19
N LEU A 160 16.17 2.04 1.56
CA LEU A 160 17.18 1.12 1.04
C LEU A 160 17.51 1.33 -0.45
N CYS A 161 16.56 1.73 -1.28
CA CYS A 161 16.73 1.71 -2.73
C CYS A 161 17.19 3.05 -3.31
N THR A 162 18.16 2.99 -4.22
CA THR A 162 18.67 4.14 -4.98
C THR A 162 18.19 4.14 -6.43
N ARG A 163 17.68 3.00 -6.92
CA ARG A 163 17.10 2.80 -8.25
C ARG A 163 15.85 1.94 -8.15
N ILE A 164 14.89 2.17 -9.03
CA ILE A 164 13.67 1.37 -9.11
C ILE A 164 13.54 0.75 -10.51
N ILE A 165 13.13 -0.51 -10.55
CA ILE A 165 12.73 -1.22 -11.78
C ILE A 165 11.25 -1.55 -11.65
N GLU A 166 10.42 -0.97 -12.53
CA GLU A 166 9.02 -1.34 -12.65
C GLU A 166 8.85 -2.46 -13.67
N VAL A 167 8.29 -3.58 -13.24
CA VAL A 167 7.87 -4.68 -14.13
C VAL A 167 6.43 -4.42 -14.55
N ARG A 168 6.21 -4.07 -15.82
CA ARG A 168 4.90 -3.76 -16.38
C ARG A 168 4.73 -4.36 -17.76
N ASP A 169 3.63 -5.11 -17.94
CA ASP A 169 3.28 -5.78 -19.19
C ASP A 169 4.43 -6.66 -19.75
N GLY A 170 5.20 -7.28 -18.85
CA GLY A 170 6.36 -8.12 -19.17
C GLY A 170 7.66 -7.37 -19.44
N HIS A 171 7.65 -6.05 -19.52
CA HIS A 171 8.82 -5.21 -19.78
C HIS A 171 9.37 -4.55 -18.52
N LEU A 172 10.67 -4.22 -18.54
CA LEU A 172 11.36 -3.51 -17.46
C LEU A 172 11.46 -2.02 -17.78
N HIS A 173 10.97 -1.20 -16.84
CA HIS A 173 11.11 0.25 -16.90
C HIS A 173 12.03 0.72 -15.77
N PHE A 174 13.06 1.48 -16.10
CA PHE A 174 14.10 1.89 -15.17
C PHE A 174 13.90 3.32 -14.70
N PHE A 175 13.98 3.53 -13.39
CA PHE A 175 13.85 4.85 -12.76
C PHE A 175 15.02 5.08 -11.82
N THR A 176 15.58 6.30 -11.87
CA THR A 176 16.62 6.75 -10.95
C THR A 176 16.00 7.39 -9.69
N GLY A 177 16.59 7.12 -8.55
CA GLY A 177 16.12 7.60 -7.26
C GLY A 177 15.39 6.52 -6.47
N ASN A 178 14.95 6.90 -5.28
CA ASN A 178 14.19 6.05 -4.36
C ASN A 178 12.72 5.92 -4.80
N PHE A 179 11.92 5.22 -3.99
CA PHE A 179 10.50 5.00 -4.30
C PHE A 179 9.70 6.31 -4.40
N SER A 180 9.98 7.32 -3.56
CA SER A 180 9.29 8.61 -3.63
C SER A 180 9.56 9.33 -4.95
N ALA A 181 10.80 9.32 -5.43
CA ALA A 181 11.15 9.90 -6.73
C ALA A 181 10.47 9.15 -7.90
N TYR A 182 10.40 7.83 -7.84
CA TYR A 182 9.65 7.00 -8.79
C TYR A 182 8.16 7.35 -8.81
N ASP A 183 7.53 7.45 -7.62
CA ASP A 183 6.10 7.75 -7.50
C ASP A 183 5.77 9.15 -8.04
N GLU A 184 6.64 10.13 -7.81
CA GLU A 184 6.52 11.46 -8.41
C GLU A 184 6.63 11.43 -9.94
N GLN A 185 7.64 10.75 -10.49
CA GLN A 185 7.82 10.59 -11.94
C GLN A 185 6.59 9.91 -12.57
N ARG A 186 6.07 8.86 -11.94
CA ARG A 186 4.87 8.16 -12.36
C ARG A 186 3.63 9.07 -12.36
N LYS A 187 3.44 9.84 -11.29
CA LYS A 187 2.35 10.82 -11.18
C LYS A 187 2.44 11.92 -12.24
N GLN A 188 3.64 12.40 -12.52
CA GLN A 188 3.88 13.40 -13.58
C GLN A 188 3.59 12.83 -14.97
N ALA A 189 4.07 11.60 -15.25
CA ALA A 189 3.80 10.90 -16.51
C ALA A 189 2.28 10.69 -16.71
N PHE A 190 1.57 10.29 -15.67
CA PHE A 190 0.12 10.14 -15.71
C PHE A 190 -0.62 11.47 -15.99
N LYS A 191 -0.23 12.55 -15.30
CA LYS A 191 -0.80 13.90 -15.54
C LYS A 191 -0.56 14.37 -16.97
N ARG A 192 0.64 14.10 -17.50
CA ARG A 192 0.98 14.42 -18.88
C ARG A 192 0.12 13.63 -19.87
N GLN A 193 -0.03 12.32 -19.67
CA GLN A 193 -0.88 11.47 -20.51
C GLN A 193 -2.36 11.93 -20.45
N GLU A 194 -2.87 12.30 -19.27
CA GLU A 194 -4.22 12.84 -19.11
C GLU A 194 -4.39 14.16 -19.86
N PHE A 195 -3.42 15.06 -19.79
CA PHE A 195 -3.41 16.31 -20.51
C PHE A 195 -3.41 16.10 -22.03
N GLU A 196 -2.52 15.24 -22.54
CA GLU A 196 -2.44 14.88 -23.97
C GLU A 196 -3.75 14.25 -24.46
N TYR A 197 -4.36 13.36 -23.68
CA TYR A 197 -5.66 12.78 -24.00
C TYR A 197 -6.79 13.82 -24.02
N ARG A 198 -6.81 14.75 -23.07
CA ARG A 198 -7.81 15.86 -23.05
C ARG A 198 -7.65 16.76 -24.28
N GLN A 199 -6.41 17.08 -24.66
CA GLN A 199 -6.13 17.85 -25.89
C GLN A 199 -6.60 17.09 -27.13
N TYR A 200 -6.30 15.81 -27.23
CA TYR A 200 -6.77 14.94 -28.32
C TYR A 200 -8.31 14.95 -28.42
N CYS A 201 -9.01 14.73 -27.32
CA CYS A 201 -10.49 14.74 -27.30
C CYS A 201 -11.07 16.11 -27.72
N SER A 202 -10.47 17.20 -27.25
CA SER A 202 -10.89 18.57 -27.59
C SER A 202 -10.70 18.85 -29.09
N GLU A 203 -9.51 18.53 -29.63
CA GLU A 203 -9.23 18.75 -31.05
C GLU A 203 -10.08 17.86 -31.95
N LYS A 204 -10.25 16.58 -31.59
CA LYS A 204 -11.17 15.66 -32.27
C LYS A 204 -12.60 16.22 -32.32
N SER A 205 -13.12 16.63 -31.17
CA SER A 205 -14.48 17.23 -31.10
C SER A 205 -14.62 18.52 -31.92
N ARG A 206 -13.57 19.37 -31.92
CA ARG A 206 -13.51 20.58 -32.72
C ARG A 206 -13.58 20.29 -34.22
N LEU A 207 -12.74 19.34 -34.68
CA LEU A 207 -12.70 18.92 -36.09
C LEU A 207 -14.01 18.26 -36.52
N GLU A 208 -14.59 17.37 -35.72
CA GLU A 208 -15.89 16.74 -36.00
C GLU A 208 -17.02 17.78 -36.13
N LYS A 209 -17.07 18.75 -35.21
CA LYS A 209 -18.06 19.84 -35.28
C LYS A 209 -17.88 20.70 -36.53
N ALA A 210 -16.63 21.05 -36.88
CA ALA A 210 -16.33 21.82 -38.08
C ALA A 210 -16.69 21.04 -39.35
N ALA A 211 -16.42 19.73 -39.42
CA ALA A 211 -16.82 18.90 -40.56
C ALA A 211 -18.35 18.81 -40.69
N ARG A 212 -19.09 18.63 -39.58
CA ARG A 212 -20.57 18.64 -39.58
C ARG A 212 -21.12 19.98 -40.04
N GLN A 213 -20.59 21.11 -39.56
CA GLN A 213 -21.03 22.46 -39.99
C GLN A 213 -20.80 22.68 -41.49
N ARG A 214 -19.63 22.27 -42.06
CA ARG A 214 -19.34 22.36 -43.48
C ARG A 214 -20.29 21.48 -44.29
N SER A 215 -20.57 20.26 -43.83
CA SER A 215 -21.53 19.35 -44.47
C SER A 215 -22.97 19.95 -44.50
N GLN A 216 -23.41 20.52 -43.38
CA GLN A 216 -24.72 21.18 -43.32
C GLN A 216 -24.78 22.43 -44.23
N ALA A 217 -23.72 23.26 -44.23
CA ALA A 217 -23.61 24.43 -45.07
C ALA A 217 -23.63 24.04 -46.56
N SER A 218 -22.95 22.94 -46.96
CA SER A 218 -22.97 22.41 -48.33
C SER A 218 -24.40 21.96 -48.74
N LYS A 219 -25.12 21.26 -47.84
CA LYS A 219 -26.51 20.82 -48.09
C LYS A 219 -27.49 22.01 -48.22
N ASN A 220 -27.25 23.10 -47.48
CA ASN A 220 -28.12 24.28 -47.43
C ASN A 220 -27.81 25.30 -48.55
N VAL A 221 -26.88 25.04 -49.45
CA VAL A 221 -26.67 25.89 -50.62
C VAL A 221 -27.96 25.88 -51.49
N ARG A 222 -28.65 27.00 -51.52
CA ARG A 222 -29.93 27.13 -52.22
C ARG A 222 -29.78 26.91 -53.71
N LYS A 223 -30.71 26.14 -54.30
CA LYS A 223 -30.88 26.04 -55.76
C LYS A 223 -31.47 27.33 -56.29
N ALA A 224 -31.23 27.65 -57.56
CA ALA A 224 -31.81 28.80 -58.18
C ALA A 224 -33.40 28.78 -58.09
N PRO A 225 -34.05 29.92 -57.79
CA PRO A 225 -35.48 29.96 -57.72
C PRO A 225 -36.11 29.59 -59.07
N SER A 226 -37.30 28.93 -59.08
CA SER A 226 -37.96 28.41 -60.27
C SER A 226 -38.48 29.47 -61.23
N ARG A 227 -38.45 30.77 -60.86
CA ARG A 227 -38.94 31.90 -61.65
C ARG A 227 -37.81 32.75 -62.26
N MET A 228 -36.55 32.31 -62.29
CA MET A 228 -35.42 33.02 -62.91
C MET A 228 -35.33 32.74 -64.42
N GLY A 229 -34.94 33.77 -65.20
CA GLY A 229 -34.62 33.61 -66.65
C GLY A 229 -33.46 32.60 -66.89
N ASN A 230 -33.49 31.90 -68.03
CA ASN A 230 -32.55 30.78 -68.30
C ASN A 230 -31.06 31.14 -68.17
N SER A 231 -30.63 32.36 -68.52
CA SER A 231 -29.27 32.83 -68.44
C SER A 231 -28.80 33.08 -66.99
N GLU A 232 -29.68 33.77 -66.22
CA GLU A 232 -29.41 34.01 -64.75
C GLU A 232 -29.47 32.75 -63.95
N ALA A 233 -30.39 31.83 -64.26
CA ALA A 233 -30.48 30.52 -63.60
C ALA A 233 -29.21 29.66 -63.81
N ARG A 234 -28.55 29.74 -65.00
CA ARG A 234 -27.26 29.08 -65.29
C ARG A 234 -26.13 29.68 -64.47
N LEU A 235 -26.02 31.01 -64.32
CA LEU A 235 -25.03 31.69 -63.51
C LEU A 235 -25.20 31.36 -62.03
N HIS A 236 -26.45 31.40 -61.51
CA HIS A 236 -26.75 31.01 -60.14
C HIS A 236 -26.42 29.53 -59.85
N LYS A 237 -26.71 28.61 -60.78
CA LYS A 237 -26.40 27.18 -60.66
C LYS A 237 -24.89 26.95 -60.65
N ARG A 238 -24.10 27.66 -61.45
CA ARG A 238 -22.65 27.59 -61.47
C ARG A 238 -22.04 28.12 -60.18
N ALA A 239 -22.45 29.31 -59.70
CA ALA A 239 -21.99 29.90 -58.45
C ALA A 239 -22.35 29.03 -57.22
N ALA A 240 -23.56 28.44 -57.19
CA ALA A 240 -23.96 27.49 -56.17
C ALA A 240 -23.16 26.20 -56.19
N GLY A 241 -22.83 25.70 -57.40
CA GLY A 241 -21.94 24.53 -57.59
C GLY A 241 -20.53 24.79 -57.08
N GLU A 242 -19.89 25.89 -57.47
CA GLU A 242 -18.56 26.27 -56.99
C GLU A 242 -18.50 26.47 -55.46
N LYS A 243 -19.54 27.09 -54.86
CA LYS A 243 -19.65 27.27 -53.42
C LYS A 243 -19.78 25.92 -52.67
N ARG A 244 -20.57 24.99 -53.25
CA ARG A 244 -20.73 23.63 -52.68
C ARG A 244 -19.40 22.84 -52.76
N GLU A 245 -18.73 22.89 -53.94
CA GLU A 245 -17.46 22.23 -54.14
C GLU A 245 -16.37 22.72 -53.15
N LYS A 246 -16.27 24.05 -52.93
CA LYS A 246 -15.37 24.63 -51.91
C LYS A 246 -15.69 24.15 -50.51
N LEU A 247 -16.99 24.04 -50.14
CA LEU A 247 -17.41 23.53 -48.81
C LEU A 247 -17.11 22.05 -48.66
N ASP A 248 -17.33 21.25 -49.69
CA ASP A 248 -17.02 19.81 -49.70
C ASP A 248 -15.54 19.55 -49.67
N SER A 249 -14.72 20.31 -50.42
CA SER A 249 -13.26 20.27 -50.37
C SER A 249 -12.72 20.63 -48.96
N ALA A 250 -13.24 21.71 -48.34
CA ALA A 250 -12.87 22.11 -46.98
C ALA A 250 -13.29 21.06 -45.96
N ARG A 251 -14.46 20.39 -46.13
CA ARG A 251 -14.85 19.26 -45.28
C ARG A 251 -13.88 18.08 -45.41
N ASN A 252 -13.52 17.70 -46.64
CA ASN A 252 -12.61 16.58 -46.89
C ASN A 252 -11.20 16.84 -46.31
N ALA A 253 -10.70 18.08 -46.43
CA ALA A 253 -9.45 18.46 -45.74
C ALA A 253 -9.52 18.32 -44.20
N ILE A 254 -10.69 18.65 -43.60
CA ILE A 254 -10.89 18.46 -42.15
C ILE A 254 -10.95 16.96 -41.81
N LEU A 255 -11.60 16.13 -42.64
CA LEU A 255 -11.69 14.69 -42.41
C LEU A 255 -10.30 14.03 -42.52
N SER A 256 -9.48 14.39 -43.55
CA SER A 256 -8.10 13.89 -43.66
C SER A 256 -7.26 14.28 -42.44
N ARG A 257 -7.44 15.51 -41.92
CA ARG A 257 -6.74 15.92 -40.69
C ARG A 257 -7.23 15.12 -39.46
N LEU A 258 -8.50 14.74 -39.41
CA LEU A 258 -9.06 13.91 -38.35
C LEU A 258 -8.53 12.47 -38.41
N GLU A 259 -8.31 11.91 -39.61
CA GLU A 259 -7.68 10.61 -39.84
C GLU A 259 -6.20 10.59 -39.46
N GLN A 260 -5.50 11.71 -39.67
CA GLN A 260 -4.07 11.89 -39.30
C GLN A 260 -3.88 12.17 -37.80
N LEU A 261 -4.97 12.44 -37.05
CA LEU A 261 -4.86 12.72 -35.63
C LEU A 261 -4.41 11.47 -34.88
N GLU A 262 -3.24 11.54 -34.24
CA GLU A 262 -2.70 10.43 -33.45
C GLU A 262 -3.68 10.06 -32.33
N VAL A 263 -4.12 8.80 -32.32
CA VAL A 263 -5.07 8.32 -31.31
C VAL A 263 -4.33 8.18 -29.97
N LYS A 264 -4.74 8.95 -28.98
CA LYS A 264 -4.23 8.83 -27.62
C LYS A 264 -5.16 7.95 -26.80
N GLU A 265 -4.58 7.00 -26.07
CA GLU A 265 -5.34 6.14 -25.17
C GLU A 265 -5.79 6.90 -23.94
N LYS A 266 -7.00 6.58 -23.50
CA LYS A 266 -7.55 7.16 -22.26
C LYS A 266 -6.76 6.60 -21.07
N PRO A 267 -6.09 7.45 -20.24
CA PRO A 267 -5.47 6.98 -19.02
C PRO A 267 -6.53 6.35 -18.10
N GLN A 268 -6.19 5.19 -17.52
CA GLN A 268 -7.09 4.50 -16.62
C GLN A 268 -7.12 5.26 -15.29
N GLN A 269 -8.22 5.94 -15.02
CA GLN A 269 -8.49 6.54 -13.71
C GLN A 269 -9.29 5.56 -12.86
N ALA A 270 -8.95 5.48 -11.57
CA ALA A 270 -9.78 4.80 -10.60
C ALA A 270 -11.19 5.42 -10.59
N ALA A 271 -12.21 4.60 -10.69
CA ALA A 271 -13.58 5.05 -10.68
C ALA A 271 -13.90 5.79 -9.37
N GLN A 272 -14.45 7.00 -9.47
CA GLN A 272 -15.05 7.68 -8.32
C GLN A 272 -16.41 7.06 -8.05
N VAL A 273 -16.51 6.30 -6.96
CA VAL A 273 -17.75 5.65 -6.54
C VAL A 273 -18.14 6.19 -5.18
N ARG A 274 -19.36 6.63 -5.03
CA ARG A 274 -19.97 6.92 -3.74
C ARG A 274 -20.71 5.69 -3.24
N ILE A 275 -20.30 5.24 -2.05
CA ILE A 275 -21.02 4.21 -1.30
C ILE A 275 -22.14 4.94 -0.55
N ASP A 276 -23.37 4.49 -0.70
CA ASP A 276 -24.49 5.05 0.08
C ASP A 276 -24.49 4.42 1.47
N PHE A 277 -23.89 5.13 2.42
CA PHE A 277 -23.74 4.66 3.79
C PHE A 277 -25.07 4.65 4.55
N SER A 278 -26.06 5.44 4.13
CA SER A 278 -27.39 5.47 4.78
C SER A 278 -28.09 4.11 4.73
N LEU A 279 -27.81 3.30 3.69
CA LEU A 279 -28.37 1.94 3.53
C LEU A 279 -27.88 0.94 4.61
N THR A 280 -26.85 1.29 5.37
CA THR A 280 -26.36 0.43 6.47
C THR A 280 -27.13 0.60 7.77
N ASP A 281 -28.05 1.56 7.87
CA ASP A 281 -28.75 1.98 9.10
C ASP A 281 -27.75 2.31 10.24
N PRO A 282 -26.90 3.35 10.07
CA PRO A 282 -25.81 3.62 10.99
C PRO A 282 -26.32 4.05 12.37
N PRO A 283 -25.66 3.60 13.46
CA PRO A 283 -26.05 3.98 14.82
C PRO A 283 -25.87 5.48 15.06
N ALA A 284 -26.78 6.06 15.86
CA ALA A 284 -26.71 7.46 16.26
C ALA A 284 -25.76 7.72 17.44
N ASN A 285 -25.34 6.67 18.15
CA ASN A 285 -24.50 6.74 19.33
C ASN A 285 -23.14 7.40 19.03
N ARG A 286 -22.60 8.16 19.99
CA ARG A 286 -21.29 8.78 19.90
C ARG A 286 -20.17 7.74 19.91
N GLU A 287 -20.31 6.73 20.76
CA GLU A 287 -19.39 5.58 20.86
C GLU A 287 -20.10 4.34 20.35
N ILE A 288 -19.42 3.62 19.45
CA ILE A 288 -19.97 2.42 18.80
C ILE A 288 -19.59 1.16 19.58
N VAL A 289 -18.35 1.12 20.07
CA VAL A 289 -17.86 0.04 20.93
C VAL A 289 -17.23 0.67 22.18
N THR A 290 -17.52 0.12 23.33
CA THR A 290 -16.87 0.46 24.61
C THR A 290 -16.41 -0.81 25.30
N GLY A 291 -15.20 -0.81 25.77
CA GLY A 291 -14.63 -1.87 26.60
C GLY A 291 -14.23 -1.32 27.96
N SER A 292 -14.61 -1.99 29.02
CA SER A 292 -14.33 -1.58 30.40
C SER A 292 -13.79 -2.75 31.19
N GLN A 293 -12.68 -2.56 31.88
CA GLN A 293 -12.05 -3.55 32.76
C GLN A 293 -11.90 -4.95 32.15
N ILE A 294 -11.46 -4.98 30.87
CA ILE A 294 -11.27 -6.23 30.14
C ILE A 294 -10.04 -6.93 30.71
N THR A 295 -10.25 -8.16 31.19
CA THR A 295 -9.16 -9.07 31.56
C THR A 295 -9.35 -10.36 30.78
N PHE A 296 -8.33 -10.76 30.02
CA PHE A 296 -8.39 -11.92 29.14
C PHE A 296 -7.06 -12.67 29.08
N SER A 297 -7.14 -14.01 29.12
CA SER A 297 -5.96 -14.90 29.05
C SER A 297 -6.23 -16.10 28.15
N TYR A 298 -5.19 -16.60 27.48
CA TYR A 298 -5.15 -17.92 26.87
C TYR A 298 -4.36 -18.88 27.77
N GLY A 299 -5.08 -19.77 28.47
CA GLY A 299 -4.44 -20.63 29.49
C GLY A 299 -3.78 -19.78 30.58
N GLU A 300 -2.47 -19.96 30.79
CA GLU A 300 -1.69 -19.18 31.76
C GLU A 300 -1.20 -17.83 31.20
N GLY A 301 -1.32 -17.60 29.91
CA GLY A 301 -0.84 -16.38 29.25
C GLY A 301 -1.84 -15.23 29.35
N LEU A 302 -1.64 -14.27 30.25
CA LEU A 302 -2.44 -13.06 30.39
C LEU A 302 -2.18 -12.09 29.22
N ILE A 303 -3.22 -11.74 28.45
CA ILE A 303 -3.15 -10.86 27.28
C ILE A 303 -3.58 -9.43 27.64
N PHE A 304 -4.73 -9.29 28.31
CA PHE A 304 -5.24 -8.00 28.77
C PHE A 304 -5.48 -8.03 30.28
N GLU A 305 -5.15 -6.91 30.93
CA GLU A 305 -5.32 -6.73 32.36
C GLU A 305 -5.99 -5.39 32.65
N ASN A 306 -7.26 -5.44 33.08
CA ASN A 306 -8.06 -4.25 33.38
C ASN A 306 -8.01 -3.19 32.26
N ALA A 307 -8.02 -3.65 31.00
CA ALA A 307 -7.92 -2.80 29.83
C ALA A 307 -9.27 -2.12 29.53
N SER A 308 -9.24 -0.85 29.11
CA SER A 308 -10.42 -0.09 28.75
C SER A 308 -10.18 0.68 27.47
N PHE A 309 -11.21 0.76 26.60
CA PHE A 309 -11.13 1.49 25.33
C PHE A 309 -12.51 1.95 24.86
N SER A 310 -12.53 2.87 23.91
CA SER A 310 -13.74 3.23 23.17
C SER A 310 -13.44 3.46 21.69
N LEU A 311 -14.42 3.14 20.83
CA LEU A 311 -14.38 3.43 19.40
C LEU A 311 -15.48 4.44 19.07
N PRO A 312 -15.12 5.71 18.82
CA PRO A 312 -16.07 6.73 18.43
C PRO A 312 -16.68 6.48 17.06
N LYS A 313 -17.89 6.95 16.84
CA LYS A 313 -18.58 6.92 15.53
C LYS A 313 -17.73 7.59 14.45
N GLY A 314 -17.57 6.91 13.31
CA GLY A 314 -16.85 7.42 12.15
C GLY A 314 -15.34 7.47 12.30
N SER A 315 -14.77 7.08 13.47
CA SER A 315 -13.33 7.05 13.67
C SER A 315 -12.68 5.94 12.83
N LYS A 316 -11.45 6.23 12.37
CA LYS A 316 -10.55 5.25 11.76
C LYS A 316 -9.46 4.98 12.79
N THR A 317 -9.66 3.94 13.60
CA THR A 317 -8.76 3.63 14.73
C THR A 317 -7.75 2.57 14.29
N ALA A 318 -6.47 2.89 14.32
CA ALA A 318 -5.41 1.91 14.14
C ALA A 318 -5.04 1.25 15.46
N LEU A 319 -5.08 -0.07 15.53
CA LEU A 319 -4.65 -0.86 16.68
C LEU A 319 -3.18 -1.23 16.50
N VAL A 320 -2.32 -0.68 17.35
CA VAL A 320 -0.86 -0.78 17.24
C VAL A 320 -0.28 -1.50 18.46
N GLY A 321 0.73 -2.32 18.25
CA GLY A 321 1.43 -3.05 19.32
C GLY A 321 2.32 -4.14 18.75
N PRO A 322 3.23 -4.70 19.55
CA PRO A 322 4.13 -5.77 19.11
C PRO A 322 3.36 -7.02 18.67
N ASN A 323 4.05 -7.93 17.98
CA ASN A 323 3.45 -9.20 17.62
C ASN A 323 3.18 -10.03 18.88
N GLY A 324 2.01 -10.70 18.91
CA GLY A 324 1.57 -11.42 20.11
C GLY A 324 0.93 -10.57 21.22
N ALA A 325 0.87 -9.24 21.08
CA ALA A 325 0.25 -8.36 22.09
C ALA A 325 -1.28 -8.50 22.24
N GLY A 326 -1.94 -9.29 21.36
CA GLY A 326 -3.37 -9.53 21.43
C GLY A 326 -4.23 -8.68 20.46
N LYS A 327 -3.62 -8.16 19.38
CA LYS A 327 -4.34 -7.34 18.36
C LYS A 327 -5.54 -8.08 17.76
N THR A 328 -5.32 -9.26 17.18
CA THR A 328 -6.38 -10.13 16.64
C THR A 328 -7.34 -10.60 17.71
N THR A 329 -6.83 -10.89 18.92
CA THR A 329 -7.64 -11.27 20.08
C THR A 329 -8.65 -10.18 20.42
N LEU A 330 -8.25 -8.91 20.47
CA LEU A 330 -9.18 -7.80 20.74
C LEU A 330 -10.30 -7.74 19.70
N MET A 331 -9.97 -7.91 18.42
CA MET A 331 -10.99 -7.94 17.35
C MET A 331 -11.96 -9.10 17.52
N GLU A 332 -11.47 -10.28 17.87
CA GLU A 332 -12.32 -11.44 18.14
C GLU A 332 -13.21 -11.28 19.38
N LEU A 333 -12.69 -10.65 20.43
CA LEU A 333 -13.46 -10.30 21.63
C LEU A 333 -14.58 -9.29 21.31
N ILE A 334 -14.34 -8.32 20.41
CA ILE A 334 -15.37 -7.40 19.93
C ILE A 334 -16.44 -8.15 19.12
N CYS A 335 -16.04 -9.05 18.24
CA CYS A 335 -16.96 -9.85 17.43
C CYS A 335 -17.85 -10.77 18.27
N SER A 336 -17.28 -11.39 19.30
CA SER A 336 -17.99 -12.31 20.18
C SER A 336 -18.85 -11.61 21.24
N GLY A 337 -18.69 -10.28 21.43
CA GLY A 337 -19.34 -9.56 22.50
C GLY A 337 -18.91 -10.05 23.88
N ALA A 338 -17.59 -10.26 24.06
CA ALA A 338 -17.02 -10.80 25.29
C ALA A 338 -17.35 -9.94 26.54
N PRO A 339 -17.33 -10.51 27.74
CA PRO A 339 -17.58 -9.77 28.98
C PRO A 339 -16.70 -8.52 29.08
N GLY A 340 -17.30 -7.40 29.48
CA GLY A 340 -16.63 -6.09 29.53
C GLY A 340 -16.66 -5.31 28.22
N ILE A 341 -17.09 -5.90 27.10
CA ILE A 341 -17.22 -5.22 25.81
C ILE A 341 -18.69 -5.01 25.47
N ARG A 342 -19.04 -3.77 25.19
CA ARG A 342 -20.38 -3.37 24.76
C ARG A 342 -20.34 -2.81 23.35
N VAL A 343 -21.02 -3.48 22.43
CA VAL A 343 -21.28 -3.02 21.06
C VAL A 343 -22.72 -2.48 21.00
N VAL A 344 -22.94 -1.31 20.40
CA VAL A 344 -24.29 -0.74 20.32
C VAL A 344 -25.19 -1.59 19.41
N PRO A 345 -26.52 -1.75 19.74
CA PRO A 345 -27.40 -2.70 19.05
C PRO A 345 -27.50 -2.53 17.53
N LYS A 346 -27.39 -1.29 17.01
CA LYS A 346 -27.43 -1.00 15.57
C LYS A 346 -26.07 -1.15 14.87
N ALA A 347 -25.00 -1.43 15.60
CA ALA A 347 -23.71 -1.69 14.98
C ALA A 347 -23.71 -3.08 14.33
N LYS A 348 -23.49 -3.09 13.03
CA LYS A 348 -23.35 -4.29 12.20
C LYS A 348 -21.87 -4.47 11.90
N ILE A 349 -21.27 -5.51 12.50
CA ILE A 349 -19.85 -5.77 12.37
C ILE A 349 -19.58 -6.46 11.03
N GLY A 350 -18.64 -5.92 10.26
CA GLY A 350 -18.01 -6.58 9.13
C GLY A 350 -16.57 -6.88 9.50
N TYR A 351 -16.18 -8.14 9.53
CA TYR A 351 -14.83 -8.55 9.89
C TYR A 351 -14.08 -9.12 8.69
N PHE A 352 -12.98 -8.46 8.33
CA PHE A 352 -12.02 -8.98 7.37
C PHE A 352 -10.94 -9.76 8.13
N LYS A 353 -10.95 -11.09 7.97
CA LYS A 353 -9.91 -12.00 8.46
C LYS A 353 -8.95 -12.35 7.32
N GLN A 354 -7.73 -12.72 7.66
CA GLN A 354 -6.76 -13.26 6.69
C GLN A 354 -7.28 -14.53 5.98
N SER A 355 -8.13 -15.34 6.63
CA SER A 355 -8.83 -16.45 6.00
C SER A 355 -9.96 -15.91 5.13
N LEU A 356 -9.90 -16.18 3.82
CA LEU A 356 -10.87 -15.71 2.82
C LEU A 356 -12.13 -16.63 2.77
N ASP A 357 -12.53 -17.21 3.90
CA ASP A 357 -13.64 -18.20 4.00
C ASP A 357 -15.02 -17.61 3.64
N THR A 358 -15.10 -16.29 3.50
CA THR A 358 -16.34 -15.60 3.15
C THR A 358 -16.71 -15.66 1.67
N LEU A 359 -15.81 -16.13 0.81
CA LEU A 359 -16.01 -16.18 -0.64
C LEU A 359 -16.49 -17.56 -1.10
N ASP A 360 -17.54 -17.57 -1.92
CA ASP A 360 -18.01 -18.77 -2.60
C ASP A 360 -17.22 -18.97 -3.90
N SER A 361 -16.37 -19.99 -3.93
CA SER A 361 -15.52 -20.33 -5.07
C SER A 361 -16.29 -20.67 -6.36
N ASN A 362 -17.53 -21.14 -6.24
CA ASN A 362 -18.35 -21.54 -7.38
C ASN A 362 -19.07 -20.36 -8.06
N LYS A 363 -19.26 -19.26 -7.33
CA LYS A 363 -19.91 -18.05 -7.81
C LYS A 363 -18.94 -17.14 -8.55
N THR A 364 -19.48 -16.34 -9.44
CA THR A 364 -18.73 -15.27 -10.11
C THR A 364 -18.36 -14.16 -9.12
N VAL A 365 -17.42 -13.30 -9.51
CA VAL A 365 -17.04 -12.11 -8.75
C VAL A 365 -18.27 -11.26 -8.43
N LEU A 366 -19.13 -10.99 -9.43
CA LEU A 366 -20.33 -10.17 -9.25
C LEU A 366 -21.35 -10.85 -8.32
N GLU A 367 -21.63 -12.12 -8.51
CA GLU A 367 -22.55 -12.88 -7.65
C GLU A 367 -22.09 -12.91 -6.19
N ASN A 368 -20.78 -13.05 -5.95
CA ASN A 368 -20.21 -12.99 -4.59
C ASN A 368 -20.48 -11.67 -3.89
N VAL A 369 -20.27 -10.55 -4.58
CA VAL A 369 -20.49 -9.23 -3.95
C VAL A 369 -21.96 -8.88 -3.83
N MET A 370 -22.79 -9.30 -4.78
CA MET A 370 -24.24 -9.04 -4.76
C MET A 370 -24.99 -9.88 -3.72
N ALA A 371 -24.45 -11.05 -3.34
CA ALA A 371 -25.10 -11.94 -2.37
C ALA A 371 -25.34 -11.30 -0.99
N THR A 372 -24.49 -10.34 -0.59
CA THR A 372 -24.58 -9.66 0.73
C THR A 372 -24.69 -8.15 0.62
N SER A 373 -24.75 -7.61 -0.60
CA SER A 373 -24.74 -6.17 -0.85
C SER A 373 -26.09 -5.52 -0.55
N VAL A 374 -26.04 -4.36 0.10
CA VAL A 374 -27.16 -3.42 0.21
C VAL A 374 -27.10 -2.35 -0.88
N GLN A 375 -26.01 -2.28 -1.63
CA GLN A 375 -25.76 -1.33 -2.69
C GLN A 375 -26.31 -1.83 -4.03
N SER A 376 -26.55 -0.91 -4.97
CA SER A 376 -26.95 -1.26 -6.33
C SER A 376 -25.82 -1.99 -7.08
N GLU A 377 -26.16 -2.80 -8.09
CA GLU A 377 -25.17 -3.44 -8.96
C GLU A 377 -24.22 -2.43 -9.60
N HIS A 378 -24.73 -1.27 -10.01
CA HIS A 378 -23.91 -0.19 -10.57
C HIS A 378 -22.83 0.27 -9.56
N THR A 379 -23.21 0.49 -8.31
CA THR A 379 -22.28 0.86 -7.23
C THR A 379 -21.26 -0.25 -6.99
N MET A 380 -21.71 -1.51 -6.95
CA MET A 380 -20.81 -2.66 -6.74
C MET A 380 -19.79 -2.83 -7.87
N ARG A 381 -20.20 -2.67 -9.12
CA ARG A 381 -19.28 -2.65 -10.27
C ARG A 381 -18.27 -1.52 -10.17
N GLY A 382 -18.69 -0.37 -9.65
CA GLY A 382 -17.80 0.75 -9.38
C GLY A 382 -16.81 0.47 -8.26
N ILE A 383 -17.23 -0.16 -7.15
CA ILE A 383 -16.35 -0.60 -6.06
C ILE A 383 -15.31 -1.59 -6.58
N LEU A 384 -15.73 -2.60 -7.36
CA LEU A 384 -14.83 -3.56 -8.00
C LEU A 384 -13.79 -2.87 -8.89
N ALA A 385 -14.23 -1.93 -9.73
CA ALA A 385 -13.34 -1.16 -10.60
C ALA A 385 -12.36 -0.28 -9.79
N ARG A 386 -12.80 0.30 -8.66
CA ARG A 386 -11.94 1.07 -7.75
C ARG A 386 -10.86 0.20 -7.11
N LEU A 387 -11.17 -1.05 -6.80
CA LEU A 387 -10.21 -2.07 -6.32
C LEU A 387 -9.42 -2.73 -7.44
N LEU A 388 -9.44 -2.15 -8.65
CA LEU A 388 -8.68 -2.61 -9.81
C LEU A 388 -9.06 -4.01 -10.31
N ILE A 389 -10.29 -4.46 -10.05
CA ILE A 389 -10.85 -5.65 -10.69
C ILE A 389 -11.37 -5.23 -12.08
N ARG A 390 -10.81 -5.83 -13.13
CA ARG A 390 -11.13 -5.47 -14.52
C ARG A 390 -12.56 -5.86 -14.88
N ARG A 391 -13.17 -5.15 -15.83
CA ARG A 391 -14.54 -5.46 -16.29
C ARG A 391 -14.70 -6.90 -16.77
N GLU A 392 -13.67 -7.45 -17.41
CA GLU A 392 -13.62 -8.81 -17.94
C GLU A 392 -13.60 -9.87 -16.82
N ASP A 393 -13.03 -9.51 -15.66
CA ASP A 393 -12.87 -10.43 -14.52
C ASP A 393 -14.14 -10.52 -13.66
N VAL A 394 -15.07 -9.58 -13.81
CA VAL A 394 -16.32 -9.51 -13.01
C VAL A 394 -17.21 -10.75 -13.20
N LEU A 395 -17.14 -11.39 -14.36
CA LEU A 395 -17.90 -12.61 -14.70
C LEU A 395 -17.11 -13.90 -14.46
N LYS A 396 -15.84 -13.83 -14.08
CA LYS A 396 -15.03 -15.00 -13.74
C LYS A 396 -15.47 -15.58 -12.40
N LYS A 397 -15.33 -16.90 -12.24
CA LYS A 397 -15.56 -17.58 -10.95
C LYS A 397 -14.47 -17.20 -9.96
N ALA A 398 -14.82 -17.07 -8.67
CA ALA A 398 -13.87 -16.75 -7.63
C ALA A 398 -12.76 -17.81 -7.46
N ALA A 399 -13.01 -19.05 -7.88
CA ALA A 399 -12.02 -20.13 -7.85
C ALA A 399 -10.78 -19.86 -8.72
N VAL A 400 -10.93 -19.14 -9.86
CA VAL A 400 -9.82 -18.88 -10.79
C VAL A 400 -9.04 -17.59 -10.49
N LEU A 401 -9.44 -16.85 -9.46
CA LEU A 401 -8.78 -15.63 -9.04
C LEU A 401 -7.48 -15.93 -8.29
N SER A 402 -6.48 -15.09 -8.52
CA SER A 402 -5.26 -15.07 -7.70
C SER A 402 -5.55 -14.67 -6.24
N GLY A 403 -4.61 -14.97 -5.33
CA GLY A 403 -4.75 -14.60 -3.91
C GLY A 403 -5.06 -13.13 -3.70
N GLY A 404 -4.32 -12.24 -4.36
CA GLY A 404 -4.55 -10.79 -4.28
C GLY A 404 -5.89 -10.35 -4.86
N GLU A 405 -6.37 -10.98 -5.94
CA GLU A 405 -7.70 -10.69 -6.50
C GLU A 405 -8.83 -11.17 -5.57
N ARG A 406 -8.65 -12.31 -4.89
CA ARG A 406 -9.59 -12.77 -3.86
C ARG A 406 -9.67 -11.80 -2.68
N VAL A 407 -8.54 -11.25 -2.25
CA VAL A 407 -8.49 -10.20 -1.21
C VAL A 407 -9.27 -8.97 -1.66
N LYS A 408 -9.05 -8.48 -2.89
CA LYS A 408 -9.80 -7.35 -3.47
C LYS A 408 -11.30 -7.64 -3.53
N LEU A 409 -11.68 -8.87 -3.91
CA LEU A 409 -13.09 -9.30 -3.94
C LEU A 409 -13.71 -9.31 -2.53
N ALA A 410 -12.99 -9.81 -1.53
CA ALA A 410 -13.44 -9.81 -0.14
C ALA A 410 -13.67 -8.39 0.38
N PHE A 411 -12.78 -7.43 0.06
CA PHE A 411 -13.00 -6.03 0.37
C PHE A 411 -14.21 -5.45 -0.34
N ALA A 412 -14.39 -5.72 -1.64
CA ALA A 412 -15.58 -5.25 -2.37
C ALA A 412 -16.87 -5.76 -1.71
N LYS A 413 -16.91 -7.03 -1.32
CA LYS A 413 -18.02 -7.64 -0.60
C LYS A 413 -18.26 -6.98 0.75
N LEU A 414 -17.20 -6.69 1.50
CA LEU A 414 -17.27 -6.06 2.81
C LEU A 414 -17.79 -4.63 2.74
N PHE A 415 -17.23 -3.79 1.85
CA PHE A 415 -17.66 -2.39 1.69
C PHE A 415 -19.07 -2.25 1.09
N GLY A 416 -19.55 -3.22 0.33
CA GLY A 416 -20.92 -3.25 -0.19
C GLY A 416 -21.94 -3.82 0.79
N SER A 417 -21.52 -4.43 1.89
CA SER A 417 -22.36 -5.08 2.88
C SER A 417 -23.14 -4.09 3.77
N PRO A 418 -24.13 -4.53 4.58
CA PRO A 418 -24.81 -3.67 5.53
C PRO A 418 -23.96 -3.29 6.74
N ALA A 419 -22.69 -3.68 6.81
CA ALA A 419 -21.79 -3.35 7.92
C ALA A 419 -21.61 -1.85 8.06
N ASN A 420 -21.53 -1.35 9.28
CA ASN A 420 -21.25 0.03 9.64
C ASN A 420 -20.12 0.17 10.68
N LEU A 421 -19.64 -0.96 11.18
CA LEU A 421 -18.41 -1.13 11.95
C LEU A 421 -17.53 -2.16 11.23
N LEU A 422 -16.39 -1.74 10.71
CA LEU A 422 -15.44 -2.63 10.04
C LEU A 422 -14.25 -2.94 10.95
N LEU A 423 -13.92 -4.22 11.06
CA LEU A 423 -12.72 -4.72 11.69
C LEU A 423 -11.81 -5.27 10.59
N LEU A 424 -10.60 -4.72 10.42
CA LEU A 424 -9.69 -5.11 9.34
C LEU A 424 -8.38 -5.62 9.95
N ASP A 425 -8.12 -6.92 9.80
CA ASP A 425 -6.89 -7.55 10.29
C ASP A 425 -5.91 -7.74 9.14
N GLU A 426 -4.80 -6.96 9.16
CA GLU A 426 -3.75 -6.92 8.15
C GLU A 426 -4.28 -6.75 6.71
N PRO A 427 -5.02 -5.64 6.42
CA PRO A 427 -5.72 -5.46 5.15
C PRO A 427 -4.79 -5.26 3.95
N THR A 428 -3.52 -4.95 4.15
CA THR A 428 -2.54 -4.71 3.08
C THR A 428 -1.84 -5.98 2.62
N ASN A 429 -1.95 -7.08 3.38
CA ASN A 429 -1.31 -8.33 3.03
C ASN A 429 -1.85 -8.87 1.69
N PHE A 430 -0.95 -9.39 0.86
CA PHE A 430 -1.22 -9.92 -0.49
C PHE A 430 -1.71 -8.89 -1.51
N LEU A 431 -1.75 -7.60 -1.18
CA LEU A 431 -2.10 -6.53 -2.11
C LEU A 431 -0.84 -5.91 -2.72
N ASP A 432 -0.94 -5.57 -4.01
CA ASP A 432 0.06 -4.75 -4.68
C ASP A 432 -0.12 -3.26 -4.33
N MET A 433 0.92 -2.46 -4.52
CA MET A 433 0.90 -1.03 -4.18
C MET A 433 -0.30 -0.26 -4.76
N PRO A 434 -0.70 -0.44 -6.05
CA PRO A 434 -1.90 0.21 -6.56
C PRO A 434 -3.19 -0.20 -5.84
N ALA A 435 -3.30 -1.47 -5.41
CA ALA A 435 -4.46 -1.93 -4.65
C ALA A 435 -4.46 -1.40 -3.22
N ILE A 436 -3.29 -1.29 -2.58
CA ILE A 436 -3.14 -0.65 -1.26
C ILE A 436 -3.60 0.82 -1.34
N GLU A 437 -3.19 1.57 -2.37
CA GLU A 437 -3.64 2.95 -2.58
C GLU A 437 -5.16 3.05 -2.80
N ALA A 438 -5.72 2.12 -3.55
CA ALA A 438 -7.15 2.06 -3.79
C ALA A 438 -7.92 1.77 -2.49
N LEU A 439 -7.44 0.80 -1.70
CA LEU A 439 -8.00 0.44 -0.40
C LEU A 439 -7.89 1.60 0.60
N GLN A 440 -6.74 2.28 0.67
CA GLN A 440 -6.53 3.45 1.52
C GLN A 440 -7.59 4.53 1.24
N LYS A 441 -7.81 4.87 -0.03
CA LYS A 441 -8.84 5.84 -0.42
C LYS A 441 -10.24 5.36 -0.03
N MET A 442 -10.53 4.07 -0.14
CA MET A 442 -11.83 3.52 0.28
C MET A 442 -12.03 3.59 1.80
N VAL A 443 -10.99 3.29 2.59
CA VAL A 443 -11.02 3.40 4.07
C VAL A 443 -11.22 4.84 4.51
N VAL A 444 -10.54 5.79 3.86
CA VAL A 444 -10.70 7.23 4.17
C VAL A 444 -12.10 7.73 3.82
N ASP A 445 -12.61 7.35 2.65
CA ASP A 445 -13.93 7.78 2.16
C ASP A 445 -15.12 7.07 2.86
N TYR A 446 -14.86 5.97 3.58
CA TYR A 446 -15.92 5.24 4.26
C TYR A 446 -16.46 6.02 5.46
N GLU A 447 -17.76 6.26 5.54
CA GLU A 447 -18.38 7.08 6.58
C GLU A 447 -18.55 6.35 7.93
N GLY A 448 -18.49 5.01 7.94
CA GLY A 448 -18.61 4.18 9.14
C GLY A 448 -17.36 4.18 10.02
N THR A 449 -17.47 3.44 11.12
CA THR A 449 -16.36 3.25 12.08
C THR A 449 -15.47 2.11 11.61
N ILE A 450 -14.16 2.28 11.69
CA ILE A 450 -13.19 1.25 11.32
C ILE A 450 -12.18 1.08 12.47
N LEU A 451 -11.96 -0.17 12.88
CA LEU A 451 -10.81 -0.59 13.67
C LEU A 451 -9.93 -1.46 12.79
N PHE A 452 -8.66 -1.13 12.65
CA PHE A 452 -7.76 -1.90 11.80
C PHE A 452 -6.40 -2.15 12.43
N VAL A 453 -5.82 -3.31 12.13
CA VAL A 453 -4.42 -3.66 12.39
C VAL A 453 -3.69 -3.64 11.07
N CYS A 454 -2.57 -2.94 11.00
CA CYS A 454 -1.75 -2.93 9.79
C CYS A 454 -0.29 -2.64 10.14
N HIS A 455 0.62 -3.38 9.52
CA HIS A 455 2.06 -3.16 9.66
C HIS A 455 2.61 -2.14 8.65
N ASP A 456 1.86 -1.83 7.59
CA ASP A 456 2.21 -0.76 6.64
C ASP A 456 2.03 0.61 7.30
N ARG A 457 3.18 1.28 7.58
CA ARG A 457 3.19 2.61 8.23
C ARG A 457 2.53 3.67 7.36
N THR A 458 2.75 3.63 6.04
CA THR A 458 2.18 4.62 5.10
C THR A 458 0.67 4.49 5.03
N PHE A 459 0.16 3.26 4.98
CA PHE A 459 -1.27 2.98 5.02
C PHE A 459 -1.88 3.44 6.35
N THR A 460 -1.24 3.06 7.46
CA THR A 460 -1.71 3.41 8.81
C THR A 460 -1.76 4.92 9.01
N ASP A 461 -0.69 5.64 8.66
CA ASP A 461 -0.62 7.08 8.81
C ASP A 461 -1.61 7.83 7.91
N GLY A 462 -1.85 7.31 6.70
CA GLY A 462 -2.80 7.89 5.76
C GLY A 462 -4.27 7.61 6.04
N CYS A 463 -4.58 6.58 6.85
CA CYS A 463 -5.96 6.19 7.19
C CYS A 463 -6.36 6.59 8.61
N ALA A 464 -5.44 6.47 9.58
CA ALA A 464 -5.77 6.62 11.00
C ALA A 464 -6.12 8.06 11.37
N THR A 465 -7.28 8.21 12.01
CA THR A 465 -7.66 9.43 12.73
C THR A 465 -7.39 9.30 14.23
N ARG A 466 -7.18 8.06 14.69
CA ARG A 466 -6.95 7.70 16.08
C ARG A 466 -6.06 6.46 16.16
N ILE A 467 -5.21 6.40 17.18
CA ILE A 467 -4.39 5.24 17.52
C ILE A 467 -4.92 4.63 18.82
N LEU A 468 -4.96 3.31 18.86
CA LEU A 468 -5.19 2.53 20.08
C LEU A 468 -3.97 1.63 20.26
N ARG A 469 -3.12 1.92 21.26
CA ARG A 469 -1.89 1.18 21.49
C ARG A 469 -2.06 0.13 22.57
N ILE A 470 -1.53 -1.07 22.32
CA ILE A 470 -1.39 -2.10 23.33
C ILE A 470 0.00 -1.96 23.95
N GLU A 471 0.06 -1.64 25.23
CA GLU A 471 1.28 -1.51 26.03
C GLU A 471 1.01 -2.01 27.45
N ASP A 472 1.90 -2.82 27.96
CA ASP A 472 1.79 -3.42 29.29
C ASP A 472 0.40 -4.04 29.57
N ARG A 473 -0.15 -4.77 28.57
CA ARG A 473 -1.47 -5.43 28.62
C ARG A 473 -2.66 -4.46 28.76
N LYS A 474 -2.43 -3.15 28.57
CA LYS A 474 -3.43 -2.08 28.60
C LYS A 474 -3.64 -1.51 27.20
N LEU A 475 -4.76 -0.81 27.04
CA LEU A 475 -5.14 -0.13 25.81
C LEU A 475 -5.07 1.38 26.01
N ILE A 476 -4.14 2.04 25.31
CA ILE A 476 -3.88 3.48 25.45
C ILE A 476 -4.37 4.19 24.19
N PRO A 477 -5.41 5.02 24.28
CA PRO A 477 -5.91 5.79 23.14
C PRO A 477 -5.07 7.05 22.89
N PHE A 478 -4.90 7.41 21.63
CA PHE A 478 -4.29 8.66 21.20
C PHE A 478 -5.08 9.24 20.02
N GLU A 479 -5.44 10.53 20.09
CA GLU A 479 -6.10 11.24 19.01
C GLU A 479 -5.04 11.76 18.02
N GLY A 480 -5.12 11.31 16.79
CA GLY A 480 -4.18 11.63 15.72
C GLY A 480 -3.68 10.40 14.97
N ASN A 481 -2.80 10.63 14.01
CA ASN A 481 -2.17 9.60 13.21
C ASN A 481 -0.87 9.06 13.84
N LEU A 482 -0.24 8.09 13.20
CA LEU A 482 0.98 7.43 13.69
C LEU A 482 2.15 8.40 13.80
N THR A 483 2.35 9.25 12.80
CA THR A 483 3.42 10.27 12.78
C THR A 483 3.27 11.28 13.93
N ALA A 484 2.04 11.74 14.21
CA ALA A 484 1.78 12.65 15.33
C ALA A 484 2.05 11.98 16.69
N TRP A 485 1.69 10.70 16.81
CA TRP A 485 1.95 9.91 18.01
C TRP A 485 3.47 9.72 18.24
N GLU A 486 4.23 9.33 17.21
CA GLU A 486 5.68 9.14 17.29
C GLU A 486 6.40 10.43 17.66
N LYS A 487 5.98 11.56 17.06
CA LYS A 487 6.54 12.87 17.38
C LYS A 487 6.35 13.21 18.86
N LYS A 488 5.14 13.00 19.41
CA LYS A 488 4.86 13.22 20.83
C LYS A 488 5.70 12.32 21.73
N GLN A 489 5.92 11.06 21.33
CA GLN A 489 6.79 10.13 22.08
C GLN A 489 8.25 10.58 22.08
N LEU A 490 8.74 11.09 20.94
CA LEU A 490 10.11 11.60 20.84
C LEU A 490 10.29 12.88 21.69
N GLU A 491 9.31 13.76 21.69
CA GLU A 491 9.29 14.96 22.54
C GLU A 491 9.32 14.56 24.02
N ALA A 492 8.44 13.67 24.47
CA ALA A 492 8.40 13.18 25.84
C ALA A 492 9.72 12.51 26.27
N ARG A 493 10.30 11.65 25.41
CA ARG A 493 11.61 11.03 25.69
C ARG A 493 12.75 12.04 25.75
N SER A 494 12.70 13.10 24.94
CA SER A 494 13.72 14.16 24.98
C SER A 494 13.60 15.02 26.24
N GLU A 495 12.38 15.30 26.70
CA GLU A 495 12.11 15.97 27.96
C GLU A 495 12.59 15.14 29.16
N GLU A 496 12.27 13.85 29.19
CA GLU A 496 12.75 12.92 30.24
C GLU A 496 14.29 12.85 30.28
N LYS A 497 14.96 12.77 29.12
CA LYS A 497 16.43 12.78 29.05
C LYS A 497 17.01 14.09 29.54
N MET A 498 16.39 15.23 29.20
CA MET A 498 16.82 16.56 29.65
C MET A 498 16.66 16.71 31.16
N ASP A 499 15.51 16.29 31.70
CA ASP A 499 15.22 16.26 33.13
C ASP A 499 16.24 15.42 33.91
N LYS A 500 16.58 14.23 33.35
CA LYS A 500 17.56 13.32 33.95
C LYS A 500 18.97 13.94 33.95
N LEU A 501 19.36 14.58 32.86
CA LEU A 501 20.63 15.27 32.74
C LEU A 501 20.71 16.48 33.73
N LEU A 502 19.64 17.26 33.85
CA LEU A 502 19.54 18.35 34.79
C LEU A 502 19.63 17.86 36.23
N LEU A 503 18.99 16.72 36.56
CA LEU A 503 19.08 16.11 37.88
C LEU A 503 20.51 15.63 38.19
N GLU A 504 21.21 15.03 37.22
CA GLU A 504 22.60 14.61 37.37
C GLU A 504 23.57 15.79 37.54
N LEU A 505 23.38 16.88 36.79
CA LEU A 505 24.16 18.12 36.92
C LEU A 505 23.96 18.74 38.32
N ARG A 506 22.71 18.80 38.81
CA ARG A 506 22.39 19.33 40.11
C ARG A 506 22.95 18.51 41.26
N LEU A 507 22.90 17.15 41.11
CA LEU A 507 23.57 16.24 42.05
C LEU A 507 25.09 16.44 42.08
N ALA A 508 25.73 16.57 40.91
CA ALA A 508 27.16 16.84 40.82
C ALA A 508 27.54 18.20 41.44
N GLU A 509 26.72 19.24 41.26
CA GLU A 509 26.93 20.56 41.90
C GLU A 509 26.86 20.47 43.42
N VAL A 510 25.83 19.78 43.96
CA VAL A 510 25.66 19.61 45.42
C VAL A 510 26.84 18.79 46.00
N ILE A 511 27.29 17.75 45.33
CA ILE A 511 28.44 16.95 45.73
C ILE A 511 29.73 17.82 45.77
N ALA A 512 29.94 18.66 44.72
CA ALA A 512 31.08 19.53 44.64
C ALA A 512 31.11 20.58 45.79
N ARG A 513 29.92 21.13 46.13
CA ARG A 513 29.75 22.07 47.26
C ARG A 513 29.97 21.39 48.62
N LEU A 514 29.52 20.17 48.79
CA LEU A 514 29.76 19.38 50.02
C LEU A 514 31.24 19.01 50.22
N ALA A 515 31.98 18.84 49.11
CA ALA A 515 33.40 18.50 49.12
C ALA A 515 34.32 19.75 49.33
N ALA A 516 33.78 20.96 49.30
CA ALA A 516 34.56 22.18 49.45
C ALA A 516 35.09 22.35 50.91
N PRO A 517 36.36 22.77 51.12
CA PRO A 517 36.95 22.85 52.46
C PRO A 517 36.27 23.81 53.43
N ASN A 518 35.47 24.79 52.95
CA ASN A 518 34.73 25.78 53.72
C ASN A 518 33.25 25.73 53.42
N CYS A 519 32.63 24.55 53.50
CA CYS A 519 31.21 24.41 53.23
C CYS A 519 30.38 25.08 54.31
N GLN A 520 29.80 26.26 53.99
CA GLN A 520 28.73 26.88 54.77
C GLN A 520 27.40 26.21 54.43
N ASN A 521 26.57 25.86 55.41
CA ASN A 521 25.26 25.19 55.30
C ASN A 521 25.35 23.67 54.90
N LYS A 522 26.25 22.91 55.51
CA LYS A 522 26.46 21.51 55.22
C LYS A 522 25.20 20.67 55.43
N GLU A 523 24.43 20.87 56.49
CA GLU A 523 23.20 20.15 56.81
C GLU A 523 22.09 20.35 55.77
N ASP A 524 21.97 21.55 55.20
CA ASP A 524 20.97 21.88 54.17
C ASP A 524 21.35 21.22 52.83
N LEU A 525 22.63 21.19 52.49
CA LEU A 525 23.15 20.53 51.29
C LEU A 525 23.07 18.99 51.40
N GLU A 526 23.24 18.41 52.57
CA GLU A 526 23.03 16.97 52.81
C GLU A 526 21.56 16.58 52.63
N LYS A 527 20.61 17.37 53.11
CA LYS A 527 19.17 17.18 52.89
C LYS A 527 18.80 17.33 51.41
N GLU A 528 19.39 18.30 50.69
CA GLU A 528 19.18 18.50 49.26
C GLU A 528 19.74 17.29 48.46
N PHE A 529 20.91 16.79 48.83
CA PHE A 529 21.50 15.59 48.24
C PHE A 529 20.61 14.36 48.43
N GLU A 530 20.15 14.10 49.66
CA GLU A 530 19.23 12.97 49.92
C GLU A 530 17.93 13.07 49.12
N ARG A 531 17.37 14.26 48.99
CA ARG A 531 16.16 14.49 48.18
C ARG A 531 16.39 14.24 46.71
N LEU A 532 17.49 14.73 46.13
CA LEU A 532 17.84 14.53 44.72
C LEU A 532 18.22 13.09 44.43
N ALA A 533 18.92 12.42 45.36
CA ALA A 533 19.26 10.98 45.26
C ALA A 533 18.01 10.09 45.32
N ALA A 534 17.03 10.41 46.19
CA ALA A 534 15.75 9.76 46.25
C ALA A 534 14.95 9.94 44.93
N GLN A 535 14.98 11.13 44.34
CA GLN A 535 14.36 11.39 43.02
C GLN A 535 15.03 10.60 41.89
N LYS A 536 16.34 10.37 41.94
CA LYS A 536 17.08 9.55 40.95
C LYS A 536 16.72 8.07 41.08
N ASN A 537 16.47 7.57 42.28
CA ASN A 537 16.13 6.16 42.52
C ASN A 537 14.66 5.83 42.26
N THR A 538 13.77 6.82 42.24
CA THR A 538 12.33 6.66 41.98
C THR A 538 11.94 6.83 40.51
N ARG A 539 12.83 7.33 39.67
CA ARG A 539 12.68 7.47 38.21
C ARG A 539 13.61 6.50 37.47
#